data_07743b432f3834506bc890f091325507
#
_entry.id   07743b432f3834506bc890f091325507
#
_cell.length_a   1.000
_cell.length_b   1.000
_cell.length_c   1.000
_cell.angle_alpha   90.00
_cell.angle_beta   90.00
_cell.angle_gamma   90.00
#
_symmetry.space_group_name_H-M   'P 1'
#
loop_
_entity.id
_entity.type
_entity.pdbx_description
1 polymer ?
#
loop_
_entity_poly.entity_id
_entity_poly.type
_entity_poly.pdbx_seq_one_letter_code
_entity_poly.pdbx_strand_id
1 'polypeptide(L)'
;VTTRKTKVKPSLKSKTDALISAGHVLGWREWIGFPDFDVPFMKAKVDTGARTSSLHALNPRVIDRDNQKFVKFILPHYRGDGHGRIECMAPLVETREIRSSNGEAEERYVISTHIAVGHHKIRVEISLANRSLMGFPMLLGRTAMKAGRFLVQPSKSYLAGKPEQVYTALKSDTVSEQ
;
A
#
# COMPACT_ATOMS: atom_id res chain seq x y z
N VAL A 1 49.75 -9.24 24.19
CA VAL A 1 48.90 -10.27 23.52
C VAL A 1 47.56 -9.61 23.21
N THR A 2 47.36 -9.19 21.95
CA THR A 2 46.15 -8.47 21.50
C THR A 2 45.14 -9.51 21.00
N THR A 3 44.12 -9.75 21.78
CA THR A 3 43.06 -10.71 21.43
C THR A 3 42.13 -10.07 20.37
N ARG A 4 42.24 -10.52 19.12
CA ARG A 4 41.34 -10.16 18.04
C ARG A 4 39.93 -10.76 18.33
N LYS A 5 38.95 -9.91 18.68
CA LYS A 5 37.54 -10.30 18.75
C LYS A 5 37.05 -10.60 17.33
N THR A 6 36.87 -11.87 17.01
CA THR A 6 36.23 -12.32 15.76
C THR A 6 34.76 -11.93 15.79
N LYS A 7 34.32 -10.97 14.97
CA LYS A 7 32.91 -10.66 14.76
C LYS A 7 32.22 -11.87 14.13
N VAL A 8 31.48 -12.62 14.90
CA VAL A 8 30.62 -13.71 14.39
C VAL A 8 29.57 -13.09 13.47
N LYS A 9 29.55 -13.51 12.20
CA LYS A 9 28.49 -13.11 11.27
C LYS A 9 27.16 -13.72 11.74
N PRO A 10 26.06 -12.94 11.84
CA PRO A 10 24.76 -13.48 12.24
C PRO A 10 24.29 -14.56 11.27
N SER A 11 23.64 -15.60 11.79
CA SER A 11 23.09 -16.69 10.98
C SER A 11 21.99 -16.17 10.04
N LEU A 12 21.71 -16.86 8.95
CA LEU A 12 20.65 -16.49 8.01
C LEU A 12 19.28 -16.40 8.72
N LYS A 13 18.99 -17.32 9.65
CA LYS A 13 17.76 -17.33 10.45
C LYS A 13 17.64 -16.06 11.29
N SER A 14 18.70 -15.62 11.98
CA SER A 14 18.67 -14.39 12.80
C SER A 14 18.48 -13.12 11.97
N LYS A 15 18.96 -13.09 10.72
CA LYS A 15 18.73 -11.97 9.80
C LYS A 15 17.28 -11.91 9.34
N THR A 16 16.68 -13.05 9.02
CA THR A 16 15.26 -13.15 8.63
C THR A 16 14.34 -12.74 9.78
N ASP A 17 14.62 -13.22 10.99
CA ASP A 17 13.85 -12.87 12.19
C ASP A 17 13.94 -11.35 12.48
N ALA A 18 15.11 -10.75 12.30
CA ALA A 18 15.29 -9.30 12.44
C ALA A 18 14.49 -8.50 11.38
N LEU A 19 14.44 -8.96 10.13
CA LEU A 19 13.65 -8.33 9.07
C LEU A 19 12.14 -8.45 9.32
N ILE A 20 11.69 -9.60 9.84
CA ILE A 20 10.28 -9.81 10.22
C ILE A 20 9.93 -8.85 11.37
N SER A 21 10.76 -8.80 12.41
CA SER A 21 10.55 -7.92 13.58
C SER A 21 10.58 -6.43 13.21
N ALA A 22 11.36 -6.05 12.20
CA ALA A 22 11.40 -4.69 11.66
C ALA A 22 10.26 -4.40 10.65
N GLY A 23 9.30 -5.32 10.46
CA GLY A 23 8.17 -5.12 9.56
C GLY A 23 8.51 -5.05 8.07
N HIS A 24 9.74 -5.46 7.66
CA HIS A 24 10.17 -5.47 6.27
C HIS A 24 9.80 -6.74 5.49
N VAL A 25 9.16 -7.71 6.12
CA VAL A 25 8.71 -8.94 5.46
C VAL A 25 7.19 -8.94 5.37
N LEU A 26 6.68 -9.03 4.15
CA LEU A 26 5.25 -9.12 3.86
C LEU A 26 4.85 -10.57 3.61
N GLY A 27 3.62 -10.92 3.97
CA GLY A 27 2.98 -12.12 3.49
C GLY A 27 2.41 -11.95 2.08
N TRP A 28 1.71 -12.98 1.55
CA TRP A 28 1.03 -12.88 0.26
C TRP A 28 -0.20 -11.94 0.28
N ARG A 29 -0.66 -11.58 1.47
CA ARG A 29 -1.68 -10.57 1.74
C ARG A 29 -1.35 -9.83 3.03
N GLU A 30 -1.66 -8.53 3.04
CA GLU A 30 -1.37 -7.62 4.15
C GLU A 30 -2.51 -6.66 4.42
N TRP A 31 -2.45 -6.01 5.59
CA TRP A 31 -3.27 -4.86 5.90
C TRP A 31 -2.54 -3.58 5.51
N ILE A 32 -3.21 -2.74 4.74
CA ILE A 32 -2.68 -1.46 4.25
C ILE A 32 -3.58 -0.33 4.73
N GLY A 33 -3.00 0.69 5.36
CA GLY A 33 -3.68 1.94 5.69
C GLY A 33 -3.44 3.01 4.64
N PHE A 34 -4.36 3.97 4.54
CA PHE A 34 -4.23 5.16 3.70
C PHE A 34 -4.40 6.40 4.56
N PRO A 35 -3.30 6.98 5.09
CA PRO A 35 -3.37 8.15 5.97
C PRO A 35 -3.97 9.38 5.28
N ASP A 36 -3.68 9.57 3.99
CA ASP A 36 -4.20 10.72 3.23
C ASP A 36 -5.72 10.68 3.01
N PHE A 37 -6.36 9.53 3.23
CA PHE A 37 -7.81 9.33 3.04
C PHE A 37 -8.54 8.96 4.33
N ASP A 38 -7.86 9.03 5.47
CA ASP A 38 -8.39 8.60 6.77
C ASP A 38 -8.96 7.17 6.74
N VAL A 39 -8.32 6.29 5.96
CA VAL A 39 -8.64 4.86 5.90
C VAL A 39 -7.65 4.11 6.77
N PRO A 40 -8.08 3.61 7.94
CA PRO A 40 -7.17 2.99 8.90
C PRO A 40 -6.54 1.71 8.35
N PHE A 41 -7.30 0.91 7.62
CA PHE A 41 -6.78 -0.31 6.98
C PHE A 41 -7.76 -0.89 5.96
N MET A 42 -7.21 -1.61 5.00
CA MET A 42 -7.90 -2.50 4.09
C MET A 42 -7.04 -3.70 3.74
N LYS A 43 -7.66 -4.76 3.22
CA LYS A 43 -6.92 -5.94 2.75
C LYS A 43 -6.28 -5.68 1.39
N ALA A 44 -5.01 -5.99 1.26
CA ALA A 44 -4.29 -5.94 0.01
C ALA A 44 -3.68 -7.30 -0.33
N LYS A 45 -3.72 -7.67 -1.61
CA LYS A 45 -2.94 -8.79 -2.15
C LYS A 45 -1.55 -8.28 -2.52
N VAL A 46 -0.52 -8.93 -2.03
CA VAL A 46 0.86 -8.66 -2.44
C VAL A 46 1.14 -9.39 -3.74
N ASP A 47 1.49 -8.65 -4.79
CA ASP A 47 1.64 -9.21 -6.14
C ASP A 47 2.99 -8.82 -6.74
N THR A 48 3.93 -9.76 -6.68
CA THR A 48 5.27 -9.60 -7.26
C THR A 48 5.28 -9.62 -8.80
N GLY A 49 4.19 -10.06 -9.42
CA GLY A 49 4.00 -10.04 -10.88
C GLY A 49 3.57 -8.67 -11.41
N ALA A 50 2.85 -7.87 -10.61
CA ALA A 50 2.40 -6.55 -11.00
C ALA A 50 3.47 -5.48 -10.76
N ARG A 51 3.67 -4.59 -11.74
CA ARG A 51 4.60 -3.45 -11.58
C ARG A 51 4.00 -2.40 -10.64
N THR A 52 2.81 -1.91 -10.95
CA THR A 52 2.13 -0.82 -10.25
C THR A 52 1.06 -1.38 -9.33
N SER A 53 0.87 -0.75 -8.18
CA SER A 53 -0.24 -1.05 -7.28
C SER A 53 -1.57 -0.64 -7.91
N SER A 54 -2.67 -1.29 -7.50
CA SER A 54 -4.01 -0.99 -8.00
C SER A 54 -5.00 -0.95 -6.84
N LEU A 55 -5.88 0.04 -6.85
CA LEU A 55 -6.87 0.31 -5.80
C LEU A 55 -8.27 0.30 -6.40
N HIS A 56 -9.20 -0.39 -5.76
CA HIS A 56 -10.61 -0.33 -6.12
C HIS A 56 -11.17 1.05 -5.83
N ALA A 57 -11.66 1.72 -6.86
CA ALA A 57 -12.26 3.03 -6.76
C ALA A 57 -13.51 3.11 -7.64
N LEU A 58 -14.51 3.84 -7.16
CA LEU A 58 -15.74 4.12 -7.89
C LEU A 58 -15.74 5.57 -8.36
N ASN A 59 -16.27 5.79 -9.56
CA ASN A 59 -16.51 7.10 -10.16
C ASN A 59 -15.26 8.02 -10.15
N PRO A 60 -14.07 7.54 -10.56
CA PRO A 60 -12.90 8.39 -10.62
C PRO A 60 -13.08 9.46 -11.70
N ARG A 61 -12.78 10.71 -11.35
CA ARG A 61 -12.86 11.86 -12.28
C ARG A 61 -11.75 12.85 -11.99
N VAL A 62 -11.19 13.43 -13.04
CA VAL A 62 -10.18 14.49 -12.94
C VAL A 62 -10.86 15.80 -12.60
N ILE A 63 -10.26 16.55 -11.69
CA ILE A 63 -10.62 17.92 -11.33
C ILE A 63 -9.37 18.79 -11.34
N ASP A 64 -9.53 20.05 -11.76
CA ASP A 64 -8.45 21.05 -11.69
C ASP A 64 -8.61 21.85 -10.39
N ARG A 65 -7.53 21.97 -9.63
CA ARG A 65 -7.46 22.77 -8.41
C ARG A 65 -6.07 23.39 -8.29
N ASP A 66 -6.01 24.71 -8.11
CA ASP A 66 -4.77 25.46 -7.89
C ASP A 66 -3.68 25.17 -8.95
N ASN A 67 -4.05 25.14 -10.22
CA ASN A 67 -3.21 24.76 -11.37
C ASN A 67 -2.63 23.34 -11.32
N GLN A 68 -3.20 22.48 -10.50
CA GLN A 68 -2.82 21.06 -10.42
C GLN A 68 -4.02 20.17 -10.71
N LYS A 69 -3.76 19.02 -11.31
CA LYS A 69 -4.78 18.00 -11.56
C LYS A 69 -4.86 17.02 -10.41
N PHE A 70 -6.08 16.82 -9.94
CA PHE A 70 -6.42 15.83 -8.93
C PHE A 70 -7.41 14.83 -9.49
N VAL A 71 -7.46 13.65 -8.88
CA VAL A 71 -8.54 12.68 -9.12
C VAL A 71 -9.41 12.63 -7.88
N LYS A 72 -10.70 12.93 -8.04
CA LYS A 72 -11.73 12.69 -7.04
C LYS A 72 -12.36 11.32 -7.31
N PHE A 73 -12.50 10.49 -6.28
CA PHE A 73 -13.03 9.12 -6.38
C PHE A 73 -13.66 8.67 -5.07
N ILE A 74 -14.34 7.54 -5.08
CA ILE A 74 -14.98 6.95 -3.91
C ILE A 74 -14.32 5.61 -3.61
N LEU A 75 -13.92 5.41 -2.35
CA LEU A 75 -13.53 4.12 -1.81
C LEU A 75 -14.74 3.46 -1.15
N PRO A 76 -15.21 2.31 -1.63
CA PRO A 76 -16.31 1.58 -1.02
C PRO A 76 -15.84 0.66 0.12
N HIS A 77 -16.69 0.42 1.13
CA HIS A 77 -16.61 -0.67 2.12
C HIS A 77 -15.39 -0.71 3.07
N TYR A 78 -14.89 0.44 3.55
CA TYR A 78 -13.69 0.45 4.42
C TYR A 78 -13.95 0.74 5.89
N ARG A 79 -15.20 0.91 6.30
CA ARG A 79 -15.58 0.87 7.71
C ARG A 79 -16.02 -0.54 8.07
N GLY A 80 -15.70 -1.00 9.28
CA GLY A 80 -15.92 -2.38 9.72
C GLY A 80 -17.37 -2.88 9.72
N ASP A 81 -18.34 -1.99 9.42
CA ASP A 81 -19.77 -2.28 9.23
C ASP A 81 -20.16 -2.65 7.78
N GLY A 82 -19.20 -2.65 6.85
CA GLY A 82 -19.40 -3.04 5.45
C GLY A 82 -20.19 -2.06 4.57
N HIS A 83 -20.64 -0.93 5.10
CA HIS A 83 -21.53 0.01 4.39
C HIS A 83 -20.95 1.42 4.14
N GLY A 84 -19.67 1.63 4.40
CA GLY A 84 -19.03 2.93 4.25
C GLY A 84 -18.63 3.27 2.81
N ARG A 85 -18.78 4.54 2.43
CA ARG A 85 -18.19 5.14 1.25
C ARG A 85 -17.39 6.35 1.70
N ILE A 86 -16.14 6.45 1.26
CA ILE A 86 -15.26 7.57 1.58
C ILE A 86 -14.97 8.30 0.28
N GLU A 87 -15.30 9.60 0.23
CA GLU A 87 -14.86 10.47 -0.86
C GLU A 87 -13.38 10.79 -0.64
N CYS A 88 -12.57 10.51 -1.65
CA CYS A 88 -11.14 10.72 -1.65
C CYS A 88 -10.74 11.66 -2.78
N MET A 89 -9.62 12.35 -2.58
CA MET A 89 -8.99 13.17 -3.59
C MET A 89 -7.47 13.02 -3.48
N ALA A 90 -6.80 12.82 -4.62
CA ALA A 90 -5.35 12.70 -4.67
C ALA A 90 -4.78 13.35 -5.92
N PRO A 91 -3.51 13.80 -5.91
CA PRO A 91 -2.83 14.31 -7.08
C PRO A 91 -2.81 13.28 -8.22
N LEU A 92 -3.17 13.71 -9.42
CA LEU A 92 -3.03 12.92 -10.64
C LEU A 92 -1.56 12.92 -11.06
N VAL A 93 -0.99 11.73 -11.23
CA VAL A 93 0.36 11.55 -11.77
C VAL A 93 0.32 11.44 -13.27
N GLU A 94 -0.53 10.54 -13.78
CA GLU A 94 -0.71 10.30 -15.20
C GLU A 94 -2.04 9.59 -15.47
N THR A 95 -2.43 9.58 -16.73
CA THR A 95 -3.51 8.76 -17.25
C THR A 95 -2.91 7.69 -18.16
N ARG A 96 -3.27 6.43 -17.95
CA ARG A 96 -2.80 5.29 -18.75
C ARG A 96 -3.96 4.63 -19.47
N GLU A 97 -3.79 4.38 -20.74
CA GLU A 97 -4.64 3.45 -21.47
C GLU A 97 -4.14 2.02 -21.23
N ILE A 98 -4.99 1.18 -20.70
CA ILE A 98 -4.69 -0.23 -20.46
C ILE A 98 -5.64 -1.06 -21.31
N ARG A 99 -5.09 -1.91 -22.15
CA ARG A 99 -5.89 -2.89 -22.89
C ARG A 99 -6.12 -4.12 -22.04
N SER A 100 -7.38 -4.45 -21.84
CA SER A 100 -7.79 -5.68 -21.19
C SER A 100 -7.54 -6.89 -22.10
N SER A 101 -7.57 -8.09 -21.56
CA SER A 101 -7.37 -9.33 -22.32
C SER A 101 -8.43 -9.56 -23.40
N ASN A 102 -9.60 -8.92 -23.31
CA ASN A 102 -10.66 -8.92 -24.33
C ASN A 102 -10.51 -7.81 -25.39
N GLY A 103 -9.40 -7.04 -25.36
CA GLY A 103 -9.09 -6.02 -26.35
C GLY A 103 -9.71 -4.63 -26.10
N GLU A 104 -10.53 -4.48 -25.07
CA GLU A 104 -11.09 -3.19 -24.70
C GLU A 104 -10.03 -2.29 -24.05
N ALA A 105 -9.96 -1.04 -24.52
CA ALA A 105 -9.10 -0.02 -23.92
C ALA A 105 -9.84 0.62 -22.75
N GLU A 106 -9.21 0.59 -21.56
CA GLU A 106 -9.68 1.24 -20.35
C GLU A 106 -8.70 2.35 -19.95
N GLU A 107 -9.21 3.56 -19.80
CA GLU A 107 -8.43 4.66 -19.25
C GLU A 107 -8.34 4.52 -17.72
N ARG A 108 -7.12 4.51 -17.18
CA ARG A 108 -6.88 4.44 -15.74
C ARG A 108 -6.08 5.63 -15.26
N TYR A 109 -6.58 6.27 -14.22
CA TYR A 109 -5.87 7.32 -13.52
C TYR A 109 -4.87 6.73 -12.54
N VAL A 110 -3.65 7.25 -12.56
CA VAL A 110 -2.61 6.94 -11.57
C VAL A 110 -2.49 8.12 -10.63
N ILE A 111 -2.68 7.86 -9.35
CA ILE A 111 -2.59 8.86 -8.28
C ILE A 111 -1.34 8.67 -7.45
N SER A 112 -0.88 9.74 -6.78
CA SER A 112 0.16 9.67 -5.75
C SER A 112 -0.47 9.83 -4.37
N THR A 113 -0.15 8.91 -3.45
CA THR A 113 -0.64 8.93 -2.06
C THR A 113 0.33 8.23 -1.13
N HIS A 114 0.14 8.38 0.18
CA HIS A 114 0.85 7.59 1.17
C HIS A 114 0.07 6.34 1.55
N ILE A 115 0.79 5.27 1.77
CA ILE A 115 0.26 4.05 2.40
C ILE A 115 1.04 3.74 3.66
N ALA A 116 0.38 3.10 4.61
CA ALA A 116 0.98 2.54 5.80
C ALA A 116 0.96 1.01 5.72
N VAL A 117 2.12 0.40 5.95
CA VAL A 117 2.32 -1.05 5.97
C VAL A 117 3.14 -1.39 7.22
N GLY A 118 2.53 -2.00 8.21
CA GLY A 118 3.14 -2.13 9.53
C GLY A 118 3.49 -0.75 10.10
N HIS A 119 4.77 -0.51 10.35
CA HIS A 119 5.30 0.78 10.84
C HIS A 119 5.80 1.70 9.72
N HIS A 120 5.70 1.27 8.46
CA HIS A 120 6.25 2.00 7.35
C HIS A 120 5.19 2.88 6.69
N LYS A 121 5.44 4.18 6.62
CA LYS A 121 4.69 5.13 5.80
C LYS A 121 5.50 5.40 4.54
N ILE A 122 4.97 5.05 3.38
CA ILE A 122 5.65 5.21 2.10
C ILE A 122 4.75 5.91 1.09
N ARG A 123 5.35 6.77 0.28
CA ARG A 123 4.67 7.38 -0.87
C ARG A 123 4.68 6.42 -2.04
N VAL A 124 3.53 6.25 -2.68
CA VAL A 124 3.35 5.29 -3.77
C VAL A 124 2.50 5.87 -4.88
N GLU A 125 2.69 5.34 -6.08
CA GLU A 125 1.79 5.54 -7.20
C GLU A 125 0.84 4.35 -7.30
N ILE A 126 -0.45 4.63 -7.43
CA ILE A 126 -1.50 3.62 -7.46
C ILE A 126 -2.44 3.90 -8.62
N SER A 127 -2.71 2.90 -9.46
CA SER A 127 -3.75 2.99 -10.47
C SER A 127 -5.13 2.75 -9.86
N LEU A 128 -6.09 3.61 -10.20
CA LEU A 128 -7.49 3.40 -9.85
C LEU A 128 -8.15 2.48 -10.87
N ALA A 129 -8.87 1.48 -10.40
CA ALA A 129 -9.52 0.48 -11.25
C ALA A 129 -10.79 -0.06 -10.61
N ASN A 130 -11.71 -0.59 -11.41
CA ASN A 130 -12.79 -1.39 -10.87
C ASN A 130 -12.28 -2.79 -10.52
N ARG A 131 -12.29 -3.10 -9.22
CA ARG A 131 -11.86 -4.39 -8.67
C ARG A 131 -12.98 -5.11 -7.91
N SER A 132 -14.23 -4.74 -8.16
CA SER A 132 -15.40 -5.26 -7.42
C SER A 132 -15.53 -6.78 -7.44
N LEU A 133 -15.07 -7.43 -8.52
CA LEU A 133 -15.09 -8.89 -8.69
C LEU A 133 -13.80 -9.58 -8.21
N MET A 134 -12.83 -8.81 -7.71
CA MET A 134 -11.54 -9.35 -7.27
C MET A 134 -11.50 -9.39 -5.75
N GLY A 135 -11.39 -10.52 -5.11
CA GLY A 135 -11.46 -10.72 -3.65
C GLY A 135 -10.61 -9.79 -2.75
N PHE A 136 -9.84 -8.88 -3.36
CA PHE A 136 -9.03 -7.85 -2.67
C PHE A 136 -9.26 -6.47 -3.29
N PRO A 137 -9.66 -5.47 -2.48
CA PRO A 137 -9.85 -4.10 -2.94
C PRO A 137 -8.53 -3.44 -3.38
N MET A 138 -7.40 -3.91 -2.87
CA MET A 138 -6.09 -3.41 -3.24
C MET A 138 -5.16 -4.55 -3.67
N LEU A 139 -4.29 -4.21 -4.63
CA LEU A 139 -3.14 -4.99 -5.04
C LEU A 139 -1.88 -4.16 -4.79
N LEU A 140 -0.92 -4.71 -4.04
CA LEU A 140 0.36 -4.07 -3.77
C LEU A 140 1.40 -4.58 -4.77
N GLY A 141 1.85 -3.70 -5.67
CA GLY A 141 2.80 -4.02 -6.75
C GLY A 141 4.26 -3.80 -6.36
N ARG A 142 5.17 -4.18 -7.29
CA ARG A 142 6.62 -4.12 -7.07
C ARG A 142 7.17 -2.72 -6.77
N THR A 143 6.61 -1.66 -7.36
CA THR A 143 7.08 -0.29 -7.10
C THR A 143 6.90 0.11 -5.64
N ALA A 144 5.77 -0.23 -5.03
CA ALA A 144 5.52 0.00 -3.61
C ALA A 144 6.41 -0.90 -2.73
N MET A 145 6.55 -2.18 -3.08
CA MET A 145 7.45 -3.08 -2.34
C MET A 145 8.89 -2.58 -2.36
N LYS A 146 9.37 -2.08 -3.50
CA LYS A 146 10.72 -1.49 -3.63
C LYS A 146 10.87 -0.22 -2.79
N ALA A 147 9.87 0.66 -2.80
CA ALA A 147 9.87 1.89 -2.00
C ALA A 147 9.98 1.60 -0.50
N GLY A 148 9.25 0.59 0.00
CA GLY A 148 9.31 0.15 1.39
C GLY A 148 10.45 -0.84 1.70
N ARG A 149 11.27 -1.21 0.70
CA ARG A 149 12.33 -2.22 0.84
C ARG A 149 11.81 -3.55 1.40
N PHE A 150 10.59 -3.94 0.99
CA PHE A 150 9.94 -5.14 1.48
C PHE A 150 10.42 -6.40 0.78
N LEU A 151 10.56 -7.46 1.57
CA LEU A 151 10.68 -8.84 1.12
C LEU A 151 9.32 -9.52 1.21
N VAL A 152 9.12 -10.59 0.44
CA VAL A 152 7.84 -11.30 0.43
C VAL A 152 8.06 -12.75 0.87
N GLN A 153 7.29 -13.17 1.87
CA GLN A 153 7.17 -14.57 2.32
C GLN A 153 5.80 -15.11 1.87
N PRO A 154 5.74 -15.85 0.74
CA PRO A 154 4.46 -16.18 0.09
C PRO A 154 3.62 -17.20 0.85
N SER A 155 4.19 -17.95 1.80
CA SER A 155 3.46 -18.91 2.62
C SER A 155 2.77 -18.31 3.85
N LYS A 156 2.96 -17.01 4.11
CA LYS A 156 2.45 -16.31 5.30
C LYS A 156 1.51 -15.18 4.92
N SER A 157 0.74 -14.70 5.90
CA SER A 157 -0.22 -13.60 5.77
C SER A 157 -0.06 -12.63 6.92
N TYR A 158 -0.25 -11.35 6.67
CA TYR A 158 -0.32 -10.29 7.67
C TYR A 158 0.92 -10.19 8.57
N LEU A 159 2.11 -10.35 7.99
CA LEU A 159 3.38 -10.31 8.72
C LEU A 159 3.76 -8.89 9.16
N ALA A 160 3.33 -7.88 8.42
CA ALA A 160 3.64 -6.49 8.73
C ALA A 160 2.91 -5.95 9.98
N GLY A 161 1.89 -6.64 10.45
CA GLY A 161 1.18 -6.28 11.68
C GLY A 161 -0.34 -6.33 11.55
N LYS A 162 -1.00 -6.14 12.69
CA LYS A 162 -2.45 -6.08 12.79
C LYS A 162 -2.97 -4.69 12.41
N PRO A 163 -4.23 -4.57 11.99
CA PRO A 163 -4.83 -3.29 11.58
C PRO A 163 -4.70 -2.17 12.61
N GLU A 164 -4.90 -2.49 13.88
CA GLU A 164 -4.83 -1.52 14.99
C GLU A 164 -3.43 -0.93 15.15
N GLN A 165 -2.39 -1.73 14.91
CA GLN A 165 -1.00 -1.28 14.96
C GLN A 165 -0.69 -0.32 13.82
N VAL A 166 -1.20 -0.58 12.62
CA VAL A 166 -1.07 0.31 11.47
C VAL A 166 -1.71 1.67 11.76
N TYR A 167 -2.92 1.66 12.31
CA TYR A 167 -3.67 2.88 12.61
C TYR A 167 -3.07 3.69 13.76
N THR A 168 -2.58 3.04 14.81
CA THR A 168 -1.93 3.71 15.95
C THR A 168 -0.64 4.39 15.53
N ALA A 169 0.18 3.77 14.70
CA ALA A 169 1.40 4.36 14.18
C ALA A 169 1.14 5.64 13.37
N LEU A 170 0.05 5.71 12.62
CA LEU A 170 -0.33 6.90 11.85
C LEU A 170 -0.72 8.10 12.73
N LYS A 171 -1.35 7.86 13.89
CA LYS A 171 -1.74 8.94 14.81
C LYS A 171 -0.56 9.54 15.57
N SER A 172 0.48 8.76 15.86
CA SER A 172 1.66 9.26 16.54
C SER A 172 2.45 10.27 15.72
N ASP A 173 2.50 10.08 14.39
CA ASP A 173 3.24 10.98 13.49
C ASP A 173 2.52 12.33 13.30
N THR A 174 1.18 12.36 13.41
CA THR A 174 0.38 13.59 13.23
C THR A 174 0.44 14.52 14.45
N VAL A 175 0.77 14.01 15.64
CA VAL A 175 0.87 14.81 16.89
C VAL A 175 2.23 15.51 17.02
N SER A 176 3.24 15.08 16.27
CA SER A 176 4.59 15.67 16.32
C SER A 176 4.80 16.84 15.35
N GLU A 177 3.81 17.21 14.52
CA GLU A 177 3.88 18.32 13.56
C GLU A 177 3.01 19.54 13.93
N GLN A 178 2.60 19.66 15.22
CA GLN A 178 1.90 20.85 15.71
C GLN A 178 2.77 21.66 16.67
#